data_1511ba0765c2515fba8be4a48fa286e2
#
_entry.id   1511ba0765c2515fba8be4a48fa286e2
#
_cell.length_a   1.000
_cell.length_b   1.000
_cell.length_c   1.000
_cell.angle_alpha   90.00
_cell.angle_beta   90.00
_cell.angle_gamma   90.00
#
_symmetry.space_group_name_H-M   'P 1'
#
loop_
_entity.id
_entity.type
_entity.pdbx_description
1 polymer ?
#
loop_
_entity_poly.entity_id
_entity_poly.type
_entity_poly.pdbx_seq_one_letter_code
_entity_poly.pdbx_strand_id
1 'polypeptide(L)'
;MTKAASAPSSVASLPERLREAMNEARKKRDQARTLLLSTVLADIKNRELELQHPTSDEETVEVVRRAIKRRHEAAEQYAGVGRRDHAERELAEVKMLEAFLPPQADPEEIRRAARAAIAGGAKDLGKVMGIVMPQFKGRADGKLVSQIVREELAATV
;
A
#
# COMPACT_ATOMS: atom_id res chain seq x y z
N MET A 1 39.55 13.54 19.96
CA MET A 1 38.20 14.04 19.60
C MET A 1 37.64 13.17 18.52
N THR A 2 36.88 12.19 18.88
CA THR A 2 36.20 11.30 17.95
C THR A 2 34.94 12.01 17.44
N LYS A 3 34.98 12.37 16.16
CA LYS A 3 33.84 12.90 15.46
C LYS A 3 32.80 11.77 15.38
N ALA A 4 31.70 11.91 16.09
CA ALA A 4 30.60 10.97 15.98
C ALA A 4 30.20 10.87 14.52
N ALA A 5 30.28 9.66 13.99
CA ALA A 5 29.75 9.38 12.65
C ALA A 5 28.26 9.78 12.66
N SER A 6 27.92 10.71 11.80
CA SER A 6 26.52 11.05 11.58
C SER A 6 25.78 9.77 11.21
N ALA A 7 24.73 9.49 11.94
CA ALA A 7 23.82 8.39 11.60
C ALA A 7 23.42 8.52 10.12
N PRO A 8 23.25 7.40 9.41
CA PRO A 8 22.78 7.46 8.04
C PRO A 8 21.48 8.25 8.00
N SER A 9 21.39 9.18 7.06
CA SER A 9 20.20 9.97 6.86
C SER A 9 19.00 9.03 6.81
N SER A 10 18.05 9.22 7.73
CA SER A 10 16.82 8.44 7.74
C SER A 10 16.19 8.54 6.37
N VAL A 11 15.85 7.38 5.79
CA VAL A 11 15.10 7.33 4.55
C VAL A 11 13.81 8.15 4.76
N ALA A 12 13.51 9.07 3.85
CA ALA A 12 12.31 9.89 3.93
C ALA A 12 11.06 9.02 4.09
N SER A 13 10.14 9.42 4.95
CA SER A 13 8.87 8.74 5.15
C SER A 13 8.04 8.76 3.84
N LEU A 14 7.10 7.86 3.72
CA LEU A 14 6.24 7.85 2.53
C LEU A 14 5.44 9.15 2.36
N PRO A 15 4.84 9.76 3.41
CA PRO A 15 4.22 11.07 3.28
C PRO A 15 5.17 12.15 2.77
N GLU A 16 6.41 12.16 3.24
CA GLU A 16 7.44 13.10 2.78
C GLU A 16 7.80 12.88 1.31
N ARG A 17 7.97 11.63 0.90
CA ARG A 17 8.25 11.28 -0.49
C ARG A 17 7.12 11.71 -1.43
N LEU A 18 5.87 11.53 -1.02
CA LEU A 18 4.70 11.99 -1.78
C LEU A 18 4.68 13.52 -1.90
N ARG A 19 5.00 14.22 -0.83
CA ARG A 19 5.06 15.69 -0.82
C ARG A 19 6.18 16.21 -1.71
N GLU A 20 7.35 15.62 -1.65
CA GLU A 20 8.49 15.95 -2.52
C GLU A 20 8.15 15.71 -3.99
N ALA A 21 7.54 14.57 -4.30
CA ALA A 21 7.12 14.25 -5.66
C ALA A 21 6.08 15.23 -6.19
N MET A 22 5.15 15.68 -5.35
CA MET A 22 4.19 16.74 -5.74
C MET A 22 4.91 18.06 -6.04
N ASN A 23 5.85 18.46 -5.20
CA ASN A 23 6.61 19.69 -5.42
C ASN A 23 7.45 19.62 -6.71
N GLU A 24 8.06 18.48 -7.00
CA GLU A 24 8.77 18.24 -8.26
C GLU A 24 7.84 18.33 -9.47
N ALA A 25 6.68 17.70 -9.39
CA ALA A 25 5.68 17.77 -10.46
C ALA A 25 5.23 19.21 -10.73
N ARG A 26 5.04 19.99 -9.65
CA ARG A 26 4.67 21.39 -9.74
C ARG A 26 5.75 22.23 -10.44
N LYS A 27 7.02 22.01 -10.08
CA LYS A 27 8.16 22.69 -10.71
C LYS A 27 8.27 22.36 -12.19
N LYS A 28 7.99 21.11 -12.55
CA LYS A 28 8.00 20.64 -13.94
C LYS A 28 6.75 21.00 -14.72
N ARG A 29 5.78 21.65 -14.08
CA ARG A 29 4.48 22.01 -14.65
C ARG A 29 3.69 20.79 -15.14
N ASP A 30 3.90 19.64 -14.50
CA ASP A 30 3.11 18.44 -14.70
C ASP A 30 1.82 18.55 -13.88
N GLN A 31 0.80 19.12 -14.50
CA GLN A 31 -0.47 19.41 -13.83
C GLN A 31 -1.20 18.15 -13.40
N ALA A 32 -1.23 17.13 -14.23
CA ALA A 32 -1.92 15.87 -13.93
C ALA A 32 -1.31 15.18 -12.71
N ARG A 33 0.01 15.07 -12.67
CA ARG A 33 0.73 14.48 -11.55
C ARG A 33 0.59 15.32 -10.28
N THR A 34 0.67 16.65 -10.41
CA THR A 34 0.50 17.56 -9.27
C THR A 34 -0.88 17.42 -8.65
N LEU A 35 -1.93 17.38 -9.48
CA LEU A 35 -3.30 17.23 -9.01
C LEU A 35 -3.51 15.88 -8.32
N LEU A 36 -3.03 14.80 -8.92
CA LEU A 36 -3.12 13.46 -8.36
C LEU A 36 -2.49 13.39 -6.96
N LEU A 37 -1.25 13.84 -6.84
CA LEU A 37 -0.51 13.80 -5.58
C LEU A 37 -1.12 14.74 -4.53
N SER A 38 -1.62 15.91 -4.93
CA SER A 38 -2.35 16.81 -4.03
C SER A 38 -3.60 16.15 -3.46
N THR A 39 -4.34 15.43 -4.28
CA THR A 39 -5.54 14.71 -3.86
C THR A 39 -5.21 13.61 -2.85
N VAL A 40 -4.17 12.83 -3.11
CA VAL A 40 -3.72 11.79 -2.20
C VAL A 40 -3.21 12.37 -0.87
N LEU A 41 -2.47 13.48 -0.92
CA LEU A 41 -2.02 14.18 0.29
C LEU A 41 -3.19 14.73 1.11
N ALA A 42 -4.25 15.18 0.46
CA ALA A 42 -5.48 15.57 1.15
C ALA A 42 -6.15 14.37 1.83
N ASP A 43 -6.21 13.21 1.18
CA ASP A 43 -6.71 11.97 1.78
C ASP A 43 -5.88 11.57 3.00
N ILE A 44 -4.56 11.70 2.93
CA ILE A 44 -3.66 11.45 4.05
C ILE A 44 -3.95 12.40 5.21
N LYS A 45 -4.13 13.69 4.92
CA LYS A 45 -4.46 14.69 5.93
C LYS A 45 -5.79 14.37 6.64
N ASN A 46 -6.79 13.96 5.88
CA ASN A 46 -8.07 13.54 6.44
C ASN A 46 -7.90 12.32 7.34
N ARG A 47 -7.07 11.36 6.93
CA ARG A 47 -6.79 10.18 7.75
C ARG A 47 -6.07 10.54 9.05
N GLU A 48 -5.12 11.47 9.00
CA GLU A 48 -4.44 11.97 10.19
C GLU A 48 -5.41 12.63 11.19
N LEU A 49 -6.40 13.38 10.68
CA LEU A 49 -7.43 13.97 11.52
C LEU A 49 -8.30 12.90 12.21
N GLU A 50 -8.65 11.83 11.50
CA GLU A 50 -9.38 10.69 12.07
C GLU A 50 -8.56 9.96 13.13
N LEU A 51 -7.27 9.72 12.86
CA LEU A 51 -6.37 9.01 13.76
C LEU A 51 -5.88 9.86 14.94
N GLN A 52 -5.95 11.19 14.81
CA GLN A 52 -5.41 12.16 15.75
C GLN A 52 -3.90 12.06 15.96
N HIS A 53 -3.17 11.60 14.94
CA HIS A 53 -1.70 11.58 14.88
C HIS A 53 -1.25 11.55 13.43
N PRO A 54 0.02 11.90 13.14
CA PRO A 54 0.60 11.75 11.79
C PRO A 54 0.55 10.29 11.34
N THR A 55 0.27 10.06 10.06
CA THR A 55 0.26 8.70 9.51
C THR A 55 1.66 8.09 9.49
N SER A 56 1.77 6.85 9.94
CA SER A 56 2.93 6.00 9.71
C SER A 56 3.03 5.64 8.23
N ASP A 57 4.15 5.08 7.81
CA ASP A 57 4.30 4.60 6.43
C ASP A 57 3.24 3.53 6.09
N GLU A 58 2.96 2.62 7.01
CA GLU A 58 1.94 1.58 6.84
C GLU A 58 0.54 2.18 6.68
N GLU A 59 0.18 3.13 7.53
CA GLU A 59 -1.10 3.84 7.45
C GLU A 59 -1.22 4.64 6.15
N THR A 60 -0.11 5.24 5.71
CA THR A 60 -0.03 5.95 4.43
C THR A 60 -0.22 5.00 3.24
N VAL A 61 0.41 3.83 3.29
CA VAL A 61 0.22 2.78 2.26
C VAL A 61 -1.26 2.41 2.14
N GLU A 62 -1.98 2.26 3.24
CA GLU A 62 -3.42 1.97 3.22
C GLU A 62 -4.22 3.08 2.51
N VAL A 63 -3.91 4.34 2.78
CA VAL A 63 -4.55 5.49 2.12
C VAL A 63 -4.30 5.46 0.62
N VAL A 64 -3.05 5.22 0.20
CA VAL A 64 -2.68 5.12 -1.21
C VAL A 64 -3.37 3.94 -1.89
N ARG A 65 -3.46 2.79 -1.24
CA ARG A 65 -4.17 1.62 -1.77
C ARG A 65 -5.66 1.89 -1.98
N ARG A 66 -6.31 2.60 -1.08
CA ARG A 66 -7.71 3.01 -1.26
C ARG A 66 -7.87 3.95 -2.45
N ALA A 67 -6.93 4.88 -2.62
CA ALA A 67 -6.91 5.78 -3.76
C ALA A 67 -6.75 5.01 -5.09
N ILE A 68 -5.92 3.99 -5.13
CA ILE A 68 -5.73 3.09 -6.27
C ILE A 68 -7.02 2.31 -6.55
N LYS A 69 -7.64 1.74 -5.53
CA LYS A 69 -8.88 0.97 -5.67
C LYS A 69 -10.01 1.80 -6.29
N ARG A 70 -10.20 3.02 -5.81
CA ARG A 70 -11.21 3.93 -6.38
C ARG A 70 -10.97 4.21 -7.86
N ARG A 71 -9.71 4.33 -8.27
CA ARG A 71 -9.36 4.55 -9.68
C ARG A 71 -9.58 3.32 -10.55
N HIS A 72 -9.31 2.15 -10.04
CA HIS A 72 -9.67 0.90 -10.73
C HIS A 72 -11.18 0.80 -10.94
N GLU A 73 -11.96 1.06 -9.91
CA GLU A 73 -13.43 1.04 -9.99
C GLU A 73 -13.94 2.08 -11.00
N ALA A 74 -13.38 3.29 -10.99
CA ALA A 74 -13.72 4.33 -11.97
C ALA A 74 -13.35 3.91 -13.40
N ALA A 75 -12.18 3.31 -13.58
CA ALA A 75 -11.75 2.80 -14.88
C ALA A 75 -12.70 1.75 -15.43
N GLU A 76 -13.13 0.81 -14.60
CA GLU A 76 -14.12 -0.22 -14.97
C GLU A 76 -15.45 0.42 -15.38
N GLN A 77 -15.92 1.40 -14.63
CA GLN A 77 -17.15 2.13 -14.94
C GLN A 77 -17.06 2.86 -16.28
N TYR A 78 -15.94 3.57 -16.52
CA TYR A 78 -15.73 4.26 -17.80
C TYR A 78 -15.64 3.29 -18.97
N ALA A 79 -14.93 2.18 -18.80
CA ALA A 79 -14.84 1.15 -19.83
C ALA A 79 -16.22 0.53 -20.14
N GLY A 80 -17.06 0.33 -19.12
CA GLY A 80 -18.40 -0.22 -19.25
C GLY A 80 -19.36 0.66 -20.07
N VAL A 81 -19.10 1.96 -20.17
CA VAL A 81 -19.88 2.92 -20.96
C VAL A 81 -19.14 3.40 -22.22
N GLY A 82 -18.08 2.70 -22.61
CA GLY A 82 -17.34 2.98 -23.84
C GLY A 82 -16.40 4.19 -23.77
N ARG A 83 -16.16 4.73 -22.59
CA ARG A 83 -15.23 5.88 -22.41
C ARG A 83 -13.82 5.38 -22.11
N ARG A 84 -13.18 4.79 -23.11
CA ARG A 84 -11.85 4.20 -22.97
C ARG A 84 -10.76 5.20 -22.60
N ASP A 85 -10.81 6.41 -23.14
CA ASP A 85 -9.86 7.48 -22.84
C ASP A 85 -9.87 7.88 -21.37
N HIS A 86 -11.04 7.95 -20.75
CA HIS A 86 -11.18 8.19 -19.32
C HIS A 86 -10.67 7.01 -18.49
N ALA A 87 -11.00 5.79 -18.91
CA ALA A 87 -10.49 4.58 -18.24
C ALA A 87 -8.96 4.52 -18.26
N GLU A 88 -8.34 4.82 -19.40
CA GLU A 88 -6.88 4.84 -19.54
C GLU A 88 -6.22 5.90 -18.64
N ARG A 89 -6.84 7.07 -18.47
CA ARG A 89 -6.36 8.09 -17.54
C ARG A 89 -6.38 7.61 -16.11
N GLU A 90 -7.46 6.97 -15.67
CA GLU A 90 -7.57 6.39 -14.33
C GLU A 90 -6.48 5.34 -14.11
N LEU A 91 -6.25 4.46 -15.08
CA LEU A 91 -5.21 3.42 -15.00
C LEU A 91 -3.79 4.01 -15.02
N ALA A 92 -3.56 5.11 -15.73
CA ALA A 92 -2.29 5.82 -15.70
C ALA A 92 -2.02 6.41 -14.30
N GLU A 93 -3.04 6.95 -13.64
CA GLU A 93 -2.93 7.43 -12.26
C GLU A 93 -2.63 6.29 -11.28
N VAL A 94 -3.25 5.12 -11.47
CA VAL A 94 -2.94 3.91 -10.70
C VAL A 94 -1.45 3.60 -10.76
N LYS A 95 -0.87 3.57 -11.96
CA LYS A 95 0.57 3.29 -12.14
C LYS A 95 1.46 4.32 -11.44
N MET A 96 1.09 5.59 -11.50
CA MET A 96 1.83 6.65 -10.81
C MET A 96 1.84 6.42 -9.29
N LEU A 97 0.72 5.99 -8.72
CA LEU A 97 0.61 5.74 -7.28
C LEU A 97 1.31 4.44 -6.86
N GLU A 98 1.21 3.39 -7.65
CA GLU A 98 1.87 2.11 -7.37
C GLU A 98 3.38 2.26 -7.23
N ALA A 99 4.00 3.20 -7.94
CA ALA A 99 5.43 3.47 -7.87
C ALA A 99 5.91 3.91 -6.48
N PHE A 100 5.01 4.40 -5.62
CA PHE A 100 5.32 4.79 -4.24
C PHE A 100 5.16 3.65 -3.25
N LEU A 101 4.47 2.59 -3.63
CA LEU A 101 4.20 1.47 -2.73
C LEU A 101 5.36 0.47 -2.69
N PRO A 102 5.55 -0.20 -1.53
CA PRO A 102 6.47 -1.33 -1.49
C PRO A 102 5.97 -2.44 -2.43
N PRO A 103 6.88 -3.27 -2.96
CA PRO A 103 6.48 -4.40 -3.79
C PRO A 103 5.46 -5.27 -3.07
N GLN A 104 4.40 -5.68 -3.77
CA GLN A 104 3.43 -6.60 -3.21
C GLN A 104 4.07 -7.96 -2.96
N ALA A 105 3.66 -8.62 -1.87
CA ALA A 105 4.10 -9.96 -1.57
C ALA A 105 3.52 -10.94 -2.60
N ASP A 106 4.34 -11.87 -3.05
CA ASP A 106 3.89 -12.99 -3.85
C ASP A 106 2.97 -13.86 -2.99
N PRO A 107 1.82 -14.33 -3.50
CA PRO A 107 0.97 -15.28 -2.79
C PRO A 107 1.72 -16.51 -2.27
N GLU A 108 2.75 -16.98 -2.98
CA GLU A 108 3.59 -18.08 -2.52
C GLU A 108 4.44 -17.73 -1.29
N GLU A 109 4.89 -16.49 -1.15
CA GLU A 109 5.55 -16.05 0.09
C GLU A 109 4.61 -16.11 1.28
N ILE A 110 3.37 -15.67 1.09
CA ILE A 110 2.33 -15.71 2.13
C ILE A 110 2.02 -17.16 2.49
N ARG A 111 1.91 -18.02 1.50
CA ARG A 111 1.67 -19.46 1.68
C ARG A 111 2.76 -20.13 2.50
N ARG A 112 4.01 -19.86 2.19
CA ARG A 112 5.16 -20.36 2.94
C ARG A 112 5.16 -19.89 4.39
N ALA A 113 4.85 -18.63 4.62
CA ALA A 113 4.73 -18.08 5.98
C ALA A 113 3.59 -18.74 6.76
N ALA A 114 2.45 -18.97 6.13
CA ALA A 114 1.32 -19.67 6.73
C ALA A 114 1.70 -21.11 7.12
N ARG A 115 2.32 -21.85 6.21
CA ARG A 115 2.79 -23.22 6.47
C ARG A 115 3.80 -23.26 7.61
N ALA A 116 4.73 -22.31 7.67
CA ALA A 116 5.71 -22.25 8.75
C ALA A 116 5.04 -21.98 10.10
N ALA A 117 4.06 -21.10 10.17
CA ALA A 117 3.30 -20.81 11.38
C ALA A 117 2.51 -22.03 11.85
N ILE A 118 1.87 -22.76 10.94
CA ILE A 118 1.13 -23.99 11.24
C ILE A 118 2.08 -25.09 11.73
N ALA A 119 3.20 -25.28 11.07
CA ALA A 119 4.23 -26.23 11.47
C ALA A 119 4.81 -25.88 12.85
N GLY A 120 4.87 -24.61 13.20
CA GLY A 120 5.32 -24.14 14.51
C GLY A 120 4.29 -24.28 15.65
N GLY A 121 3.08 -24.78 15.34
CA GLY A 121 2.07 -25.09 16.34
C GLY A 121 0.83 -24.21 16.33
N ALA A 122 0.75 -23.18 15.49
CA ALA A 122 -0.46 -22.38 15.33
C ALA A 122 -1.53 -23.17 14.58
N LYS A 123 -2.69 -23.41 15.21
CA LYS A 123 -3.71 -24.35 14.68
C LYS A 123 -5.04 -23.67 14.32
N ASP A 124 -5.22 -22.42 14.66
CA ASP A 124 -6.45 -21.69 14.33
C ASP A 124 -6.13 -20.42 13.53
N LEU A 125 -7.16 -19.92 12.85
CA LEU A 125 -7.04 -18.75 11.98
C LEU A 125 -6.45 -17.54 12.71
N GLY A 126 -6.91 -17.26 13.92
CA GLY A 126 -6.45 -16.11 14.70
C GLY A 126 -4.97 -16.18 15.04
N LYS A 127 -4.48 -17.34 15.45
CA LYS A 127 -3.06 -17.54 15.79
C LYS A 127 -2.16 -17.48 14.56
N VAL A 128 -2.57 -18.12 13.46
CA VAL A 128 -1.81 -18.05 12.21
C VAL A 128 -1.77 -16.64 11.67
N MET A 129 -2.91 -15.95 11.65
CA MET A 129 -2.98 -14.55 11.22
C MET A 129 -2.10 -13.64 12.09
N GLY A 130 -2.09 -13.85 13.39
CA GLY A 130 -1.25 -13.07 14.32
C GLY A 130 0.26 -13.22 14.05
N ILE A 131 0.69 -14.33 13.47
CA ILE A 131 2.09 -14.57 13.09
C ILE A 131 2.37 -14.06 11.66
N VAL A 132 1.45 -14.30 10.74
CA VAL A 132 1.66 -14.02 9.30
C VAL A 132 1.44 -12.56 8.95
N MET A 133 0.36 -11.94 9.44
CA MET A 133 0.03 -10.55 9.08
C MET A 133 1.16 -9.55 9.32
N PRO A 134 1.87 -9.57 10.47
CA PRO A 134 2.97 -8.62 10.70
C PRO A 134 4.10 -8.71 9.67
N GLN A 135 4.32 -9.88 9.06
CA GLN A 135 5.36 -10.08 8.06
C GLN A 135 5.04 -9.41 6.72
N PHE A 136 3.76 -9.20 6.44
CA PHE A 136 3.28 -8.66 5.16
C PHE A 136 2.57 -7.31 5.27
N LYS A 137 2.72 -6.63 6.38
CA LYS A 137 2.15 -5.31 6.61
C LYS A 137 2.57 -4.33 5.49
N GLY A 138 1.59 -3.70 4.84
CA GLY A 138 1.83 -2.81 3.71
C GLY A 138 2.20 -3.52 2.39
N ARG A 139 2.44 -4.83 2.39
CA ARG A 139 2.82 -5.62 1.21
C ARG A 139 1.72 -6.55 0.71
N ALA A 140 0.72 -6.81 1.53
CA ALA A 140 -0.42 -7.65 1.16
C ALA A 140 -1.69 -7.15 1.83
N ASP A 141 -2.83 -7.33 1.13
CA ASP A 141 -4.15 -7.07 1.70
C ASP A 141 -4.51 -8.16 2.72
N GLY A 142 -5.08 -7.75 3.84
CA GLY A 142 -5.54 -8.66 4.88
C GLY A 142 -6.53 -9.73 4.39
N LYS A 143 -7.35 -9.40 3.40
CA LYS A 143 -8.26 -10.37 2.77
C LYS A 143 -7.52 -11.49 2.06
N LEU A 144 -6.48 -11.14 1.29
CA LEU A 144 -5.66 -12.12 0.59
C LEU A 144 -4.93 -13.02 1.57
N VAL A 145 -4.32 -12.44 2.60
CA VAL A 145 -3.62 -13.20 3.64
C VAL A 145 -4.58 -14.14 4.35
N SER A 146 -5.75 -13.66 4.74
CA SER A 146 -6.79 -14.49 5.40
C SER A 146 -7.25 -15.64 4.51
N GLN A 147 -7.47 -15.39 3.23
CA GLN A 147 -7.85 -16.44 2.28
C GLN A 147 -6.79 -17.53 2.19
N ILE A 148 -5.52 -17.15 2.02
CA ILE A 148 -4.42 -18.10 1.90
C ILE A 148 -4.24 -18.90 3.21
N VAL A 149 -4.33 -18.24 4.35
CA VAL A 149 -4.24 -18.90 5.66
C VAL A 149 -5.35 -19.93 5.83
N ARG A 150 -6.59 -19.60 5.45
CA ARG A 150 -7.72 -20.54 5.49
C ARG A 150 -7.47 -21.76 4.60
N GLU A 151 -6.97 -21.52 3.37
CA GLU A 151 -6.64 -22.61 2.44
C GLU A 151 -5.58 -23.55 3.03
N GLU A 152 -4.53 -23.01 3.63
CA GLU A 152 -3.46 -23.81 4.23
C GLU A 152 -3.92 -24.54 5.49
N LEU A 153 -4.76 -23.96 6.32
CA LEU A 153 -5.36 -24.62 7.48
C LEU A 153 -6.26 -25.77 7.04
N ALA A 154 -7.06 -25.58 6.00
CA ALA A 154 -7.91 -26.65 5.45
C ALA A 154 -7.09 -27.79 4.86
N ALA A 155 -5.96 -27.52 4.24
CA ALA A 155 -5.07 -28.51 3.67
C ALA A 155 -4.32 -29.35 4.72
N THR A 156 -4.29 -28.88 5.97
CA THR A 156 -3.54 -29.53 7.07
C THR A 156 -4.41 -30.54 7.85
N VAL A 157 -5.68 -30.65 7.54
CA VAL A 157 -6.60 -31.60 8.22
C VAL A 157 -6.34 -33.03 7.76
#